data_192467b53b1843ef11997b07834868e4
#
_entry.id   192467b53b1843ef11997b07834868e4
#
_cell.length_a   1.000
_cell.length_b   1.000
_cell.length_c   1.000
_cell.angle_alpha   90.00
_cell.angle_beta   90.00
_cell.angle_gamma   90.00
#
_symmetry.space_group_name_H-M   'P 1'
#
loop_
_entity.id
_entity.type
_entity.pdbx_description
1 polymer ?
#
loop_
_entity_poly.entity_id
_entity_poly.type
_entity_poly.pdbx_seq_one_letter_code
_entity_poly.pdbx_strand_id
1 'polypeptide(L)'
;MMKRRERGRQTMAQDIYDRTVSYILENQEKFYRLAYSYVRDKDSALDVVQNAICKGLEKCYDLKNPDALKTWFYRIVVNESIQYIRKNRRETVSADGELPEQVYREEAFDKDHEVYEEVMKLPEQMKTVVILHFYEGLTLKQISEVTDVNLSTVKSRLYSALNRMEKNLKEAAV
;
A
#
# COMPACT_ATOMS: atom_id res chain seq x y z
N MET A 1 -28.50 -34.66 2.53
CA MET A 1 -28.40 -33.33 1.87
C MET A 1 -27.42 -32.37 2.55
N MET A 2 -27.27 -32.37 3.89
CA MET A 2 -26.33 -31.49 4.62
C MET A 2 -24.86 -31.70 4.26
N LYS A 3 -24.35 -32.92 4.21
CA LYS A 3 -22.93 -33.23 3.89
C LYS A 3 -22.42 -32.73 2.53
N ARG A 4 -23.30 -32.54 1.53
CA ARG A 4 -22.91 -32.02 0.20
C ARG A 4 -22.73 -30.49 0.19
N ARG A 5 -23.50 -29.75 1.04
CA ARG A 5 -23.35 -28.30 1.21
C ARG A 5 -22.11 -27.94 2.02
N GLU A 6 -21.75 -28.75 3.01
CA GLU A 6 -20.55 -28.57 3.82
C GLU A 6 -19.27 -28.80 3.00
N ARG A 7 -19.22 -29.84 2.17
CA ARG A 7 -18.09 -30.08 1.24
C ARG A 7 -17.92 -28.92 0.25
N GLY A 8 -19.01 -28.39 -0.32
CA GLY A 8 -18.95 -27.25 -1.22
C GLY A 8 -18.40 -25.97 -0.55
N ARG A 9 -18.80 -25.69 0.71
CA ARG A 9 -18.27 -24.56 1.48
C ARG A 9 -16.79 -24.72 1.83
N GLN A 10 -16.34 -25.92 2.21
CA GLN A 10 -14.95 -26.23 2.48
C GLN A 10 -14.09 -26.07 1.24
N THR A 11 -14.58 -26.50 0.07
CA THR A 11 -13.84 -26.35 -1.20
C THR A 11 -13.71 -24.87 -1.60
N MET A 12 -14.76 -24.08 -1.47
CA MET A 12 -14.71 -22.63 -1.74
C MET A 12 -13.81 -21.87 -0.76
N ALA A 13 -13.84 -22.23 0.52
CA ALA A 13 -12.96 -21.62 1.52
C ALA A 13 -11.49 -21.93 1.23
N GLN A 14 -11.16 -23.16 0.86
CA GLN A 14 -9.80 -23.55 0.47
C GLN A 14 -9.36 -22.80 -0.80
N ASP A 15 -10.21 -22.66 -1.80
CA ASP A 15 -9.92 -21.95 -3.04
C ASP A 15 -9.57 -20.47 -2.79
N ILE A 16 -10.34 -19.76 -1.98
CA ILE A 16 -10.04 -18.35 -1.68
C ILE A 16 -8.75 -18.19 -0.88
N TYR A 17 -8.47 -19.12 0.03
CA TYR A 17 -7.22 -19.12 0.78
C TYR A 17 -6.02 -19.33 -0.15
N ASP A 18 -6.05 -20.36 -1.00
CA ASP A 18 -4.97 -20.68 -1.93
C ASP A 18 -4.73 -19.53 -2.94
N ARG A 19 -5.80 -18.92 -3.44
CA ARG A 19 -5.71 -17.71 -4.30
C ARG A 19 -5.08 -16.54 -3.56
N THR A 20 -5.43 -16.33 -2.30
CA THR A 20 -4.85 -15.26 -1.47
C THR A 20 -3.37 -15.49 -1.24
N VAL A 21 -2.97 -16.72 -0.90
CA VAL A 21 -1.56 -17.09 -0.73
C VAL A 21 -0.77 -16.84 -2.03
N SER A 22 -1.26 -17.35 -3.16
CA SER A 22 -0.60 -17.17 -4.47
C SER A 22 -0.44 -15.69 -4.82
N TYR A 23 -1.51 -14.90 -4.63
CA TYR A 23 -1.50 -13.47 -4.89
C TYR A 23 -0.49 -12.72 -4.01
N ILE A 24 -0.38 -13.09 -2.73
CA ILE A 24 0.59 -12.50 -1.80
C ILE A 24 2.01 -12.83 -2.26
N LEU A 25 2.29 -14.09 -2.56
CA LEU A 25 3.62 -14.54 -2.99
C LEU A 25 4.09 -13.84 -4.28
N GLU A 26 3.20 -13.66 -5.24
CA GLU A 26 3.50 -13.01 -6.52
C GLU A 26 3.71 -11.49 -6.41
N ASN A 27 3.23 -10.86 -5.33
CA ASN A 27 3.23 -9.41 -5.22
C ASN A 27 3.96 -8.87 -3.98
N GLN A 28 4.76 -9.69 -3.27
CA GLN A 28 5.45 -9.31 -2.03
C GLN A 28 6.29 -8.03 -2.17
N GLU A 29 7.06 -7.92 -3.27
CA GLU A 29 7.89 -6.74 -3.53
C GLU A 29 7.07 -5.45 -3.68
N LYS A 30 5.88 -5.55 -4.31
CA LYS A 30 4.98 -4.41 -4.46
C LYS A 30 4.43 -3.94 -3.12
N PHE A 31 4.05 -4.90 -2.27
CA PHE A 31 3.57 -4.59 -0.93
C PHE A 31 4.66 -3.98 -0.06
N TYR A 32 5.88 -4.51 -0.16
CA TYR A 32 7.04 -3.95 0.52
C TYR A 32 7.32 -2.51 0.07
N ARG A 33 7.39 -2.24 -1.24
CA ARG A 33 7.58 -0.88 -1.77
C ARG A 33 6.50 0.09 -1.28
N LEU A 34 5.24 -0.34 -1.31
CA LEU A 34 4.14 0.47 -0.82
C LEU A 34 4.29 0.75 0.68
N ALA A 35 4.56 -0.24 1.51
CA ALA A 35 4.79 -0.06 2.94
C ALA A 35 5.99 0.86 3.20
N TYR A 36 7.12 0.64 2.51
CA TYR A 36 8.32 1.47 2.61
C TYR A 36 8.06 2.94 2.26
N SER A 37 7.21 3.22 1.27
CA SER A 37 6.84 4.60 0.93
C SER A 37 6.17 5.36 2.08
N TYR A 38 5.57 4.63 3.03
CA TYR A 38 4.96 5.20 4.23
C TYR A 38 5.95 5.33 5.38
N VAL A 39 6.66 4.24 5.71
CA VAL A 39 7.44 4.16 6.95
C VAL A 39 8.90 4.56 6.78
N ARG A 40 9.46 4.51 5.57
CA ARG A 40 10.82 4.89 5.18
C ARG A 40 11.94 4.18 5.96
N ASP A 41 11.63 3.03 6.52
CA ASP A 41 12.55 2.16 7.23
C ASP A 41 12.32 0.71 6.80
N LYS A 42 13.41 -0.04 6.55
CA LYS A 42 13.35 -1.40 6.00
C LYS A 42 12.67 -2.38 6.94
N ASP A 43 13.08 -2.37 8.19
CA ASP A 43 12.57 -3.31 9.19
C ASP A 43 11.10 -3.02 9.48
N SER A 44 10.75 -1.74 9.61
CA SER A 44 9.38 -1.28 9.77
C SER A 44 8.49 -1.65 8.57
N ALA A 45 9.01 -1.55 7.35
CA ALA A 45 8.27 -1.94 6.15
C ALA A 45 8.01 -3.45 6.11
N LEU A 46 9.00 -4.26 6.50
CA LEU A 46 8.84 -5.71 6.62
C LEU A 46 7.79 -6.07 7.68
N ASP A 47 7.81 -5.42 8.84
CA ASP A 47 6.82 -5.62 9.90
C ASP A 47 5.40 -5.28 9.43
N VAL A 48 5.24 -4.17 8.72
CA VAL A 48 3.95 -3.77 8.13
C VAL A 48 3.45 -4.83 7.15
N VAL A 49 4.32 -5.32 6.26
CA VAL A 49 3.95 -6.34 5.27
C VAL A 49 3.59 -7.65 5.95
N GLN A 50 4.35 -8.10 6.94
CA GLN A 50 4.05 -9.31 7.70
C GLN A 50 2.69 -9.20 8.40
N ASN A 51 2.40 -8.08 9.06
CA ASN A 51 1.11 -7.84 9.68
C ASN A 51 -0.04 -7.83 8.67
N ALA A 52 0.18 -7.22 7.49
CA ALA A 52 -0.80 -7.22 6.41
C ALA A 52 -1.07 -8.64 5.88
N ILE A 53 -0.02 -9.46 5.72
CA ILE A 53 -0.13 -10.87 5.30
C ILE A 53 -0.94 -11.66 6.33
N CYS A 54 -0.59 -11.59 7.61
CA CYS A 54 -1.33 -12.27 8.67
C CYS A 54 -2.81 -11.91 8.64
N LYS A 55 -3.14 -10.61 8.63
CA LYS A 55 -4.53 -10.13 8.56
C LYS A 55 -5.24 -10.55 7.27
N GLY A 56 -4.52 -10.54 6.15
CA GLY A 56 -5.05 -11.00 4.87
C GLY A 56 -5.44 -12.47 4.90
N LEU A 57 -4.57 -13.34 5.42
CA LEU A 57 -4.85 -14.77 5.52
C LEU A 57 -5.96 -15.08 6.54
N GLU A 58 -6.01 -14.38 7.66
CA GLU A 58 -7.07 -14.53 8.65
C GLU A 58 -8.45 -14.14 8.11
N LYS A 59 -8.51 -13.07 7.29
CA LYS A 59 -9.75 -12.45 6.81
C LYS A 59 -10.12 -12.80 5.38
N CYS A 60 -9.35 -13.61 4.67
CA CYS A 60 -9.65 -13.94 3.25
C CYS A 60 -11.01 -14.62 3.07
N TYR A 61 -11.48 -15.33 4.09
CA TYR A 61 -12.80 -15.99 4.08
C TYR A 61 -13.98 -15.01 4.10
N ASP A 62 -13.74 -13.76 4.53
CA ASP A 62 -14.75 -12.69 4.54
C ASP A 62 -14.90 -12.02 3.17
N LEU A 63 -14.00 -12.32 2.23
CA LEU A 63 -13.99 -11.75 0.90
C LEU A 63 -15.14 -12.31 0.07
N LYS A 64 -16.21 -11.53 -0.08
CA LYS A 64 -17.43 -11.92 -0.80
C LYS A 64 -17.22 -12.03 -2.33
N ASN A 65 -16.33 -11.22 -2.88
CA ASN A 65 -16.00 -11.21 -4.29
C ASN A 65 -14.51 -11.48 -4.50
N PRO A 66 -14.12 -12.67 -4.99
CA PRO A 66 -12.73 -13.01 -5.26
C PRO A 66 -12.01 -12.06 -6.24
N ASP A 67 -12.74 -11.43 -7.15
CA ASP A 67 -12.17 -10.47 -8.10
C ASP A 67 -11.74 -9.15 -7.43
N ALA A 68 -12.25 -8.87 -6.23
CA ALA A 68 -11.83 -7.73 -5.42
C ALA A 68 -10.56 -8.01 -4.59
N LEU A 69 -9.95 -9.20 -4.68
CA LEU A 69 -8.78 -9.60 -3.88
C LEU A 69 -7.65 -8.56 -3.96
N LYS A 70 -7.36 -8.05 -5.17
CA LYS A 70 -6.33 -7.04 -5.38
C LYS A 70 -6.59 -5.78 -4.54
N THR A 71 -7.71 -5.10 -4.75
CA THR A 71 -8.06 -3.85 -4.04
C THR A 71 -8.21 -4.07 -2.55
N TRP A 72 -8.78 -5.19 -2.16
CA TRP A 72 -8.96 -5.56 -0.77
C TRP A 72 -7.63 -5.74 -0.04
N PHE A 73 -6.64 -6.42 -0.66
CA PHE A 73 -5.34 -6.63 -0.04
C PHE A 73 -4.51 -5.33 0.02
N TYR A 74 -4.52 -4.51 -1.03
CA TYR A 74 -3.89 -3.18 -0.98
C TYR A 74 -4.49 -2.30 0.12
N ARG A 75 -5.80 -2.38 0.37
CA ARG A 75 -6.44 -1.69 1.49
C ARG A 75 -5.88 -2.15 2.84
N ILE A 76 -5.62 -3.44 3.01
CA ILE A 76 -4.99 -3.96 4.22
C ILE A 76 -3.59 -3.37 4.38
N VAL A 77 -2.75 -3.40 3.35
CA VAL A 77 -1.37 -2.87 3.39
C VAL A 77 -1.36 -1.37 3.72
N VAL A 78 -2.20 -0.57 3.08
CA VAL A 78 -2.34 0.87 3.35
C VAL A 78 -2.77 1.11 4.80
N ASN A 79 -3.76 0.38 5.29
CA ASN A 79 -4.24 0.54 6.66
C ASN A 79 -3.18 0.15 7.70
N GLU A 80 -2.43 -0.93 7.48
CA GLU A 80 -1.33 -1.33 8.36
C GLU A 80 -0.22 -0.28 8.37
N SER A 81 0.15 0.26 7.22
CA SER A 81 1.13 1.34 7.10
C SER A 81 0.71 2.58 7.91
N ILE A 82 -0.53 3.02 7.76
CA ILE A 82 -1.08 4.17 8.49
C ILE A 82 -1.13 3.89 10.00
N GLN A 83 -1.54 2.69 10.41
CA GLN A 83 -1.59 2.30 11.82
C GLN A 83 -0.18 2.30 12.44
N TYR A 84 0.82 1.78 11.71
CA TYR A 84 2.21 1.78 12.14
C TYR A 84 2.72 3.20 12.40
N ILE A 85 2.52 4.12 11.46
CA ILE A 85 2.92 5.53 11.60
C ILE A 85 2.23 6.18 12.81
N ARG A 86 0.93 5.96 12.98
CA ARG A 86 0.17 6.52 14.11
C ARG A 86 0.66 5.98 15.47
N LYS A 87 1.01 4.70 15.53
CA LYS A 87 1.56 4.08 16.74
C LYS A 87 2.91 4.70 17.09
N ASN A 88 3.84 4.74 16.15
CA ASN A 88 5.18 5.26 16.38
C ASN A 88 5.17 6.76 16.74
N ARG A 89 4.27 7.55 16.11
CA ARG A 89 4.11 8.96 16.45
C ARG A 89 3.64 9.19 17.89
N ARG A 90 2.86 8.27 18.45
CA ARG A 90 2.46 8.33 19.87
C ARG A 90 3.61 7.97 20.80
N GLU A 91 4.44 7.03 20.42
CA GLU A 91 5.60 6.59 21.19
C GLU A 91 6.71 7.65 21.18
N THR A 92 6.94 8.36 20.04
CA THR A 92 7.93 9.43 19.92
C THR A 92 7.53 10.74 20.64
N VAL A 93 6.24 11.04 20.75
CA VAL A 93 5.75 12.19 21.56
C VAL A 93 6.00 11.96 23.05
N SER A 94 6.22 10.71 23.48
CA SER A 94 6.57 10.34 24.86
C SER A 94 8.08 10.28 25.10
N ALA A 95 8.90 10.39 24.06
CA ALA A 95 10.36 10.42 24.13
C ALA A 95 10.84 11.59 23.25
N ASP A 96 11.42 12.64 23.87
CA ASP A 96 12.13 13.71 23.16
C ASP A 96 13.24 13.11 22.29
N GLY A 97 12.97 12.89 21.00
CA GLY A 97 13.91 12.33 20.06
C GLY A 97 13.55 12.70 18.63
N GLU A 98 14.43 13.47 17.99
CA GLU A 98 14.41 13.71 16.55
C GLU A 98 14.42 12.38 15.80
N LEU A 99 13.48 12.21 14.85
CA LEU A 99 13.48 11.07 13.95
C LEU A 99 14.73 11.14 13.06
N PRO A 100 15.58 10.11 13.02
CA PRO A 100 16.70 10.11 12.11
C PRO A 100 16.17 10.03 10.67
N GLU A 101 16.47 11.03 9.89
CA GLU A 101 16.26 11.07 8.44
C GLU A 101 17.29 10.12 7.78
N GLN A 102 17.03 8.81 7.87
CA GLN A 102 17.87 7.83 7.17
C GLN A 102 17.40 7.73 5.72
N VAL A 103 18.12 8.43 4.85
CA VAL A 103 18.03 8.25 3.40
C VAL A 103 18.69 6.92 3.05
N TYR A 104 17.90 5.85 3.05
CA TYR A 104 18.35 4.57 2.51
C TYR A 104 18.08 4.53 1.00
N ARG A 105 19.13 4.41 0.21
CA ARG A 105 19.04 4.16 -1.24
C ARG A 105 18.73 2.68 -1.44
N GLU A 106 17.57 2.36 -1.96
CA GLU A 106 17.24 1.02 -2.42
C GLU A 106 17.39 0.92 -3.93
N GLU A 107 18.18 -0.05 -4.40
CA GLU A 107 18.46 -0.33 -5.82
C GLU A 107 17.22 -0.80 -6.61
N ALA A 108 16.08 -1.01 -5.95
CA ALA A 108 14.86 -1.54 -6.56
C ALA A 108 14.10 -0.54 -7.47
N PHE A 109 14.54 0.72 -7.55
CA PHE A 109 13.88 1.80 -8.31
C PHE A 109 14.73 2.34 -9.47
N ASP A 110 15.52 1.51 -10.09
CA ASP A 110 16.65 1.85 -10.98
C ASP A 110 16.27 2.47 -12.34
N LYS A 111 15.02 2.78 -12.65
CA LYS A 111 14.67 3.35 -13.96
C LYS A 111 14.29 4.83 -13.99
N ASP A 112 13.87 5.42 -12.85
CA ASP A 112 13.51 6.84 -12.78
C ASP A 112 13.77 7.38 -11.37
N HIS A 113 15.01 7.30 -10.90
CA HIS A 113 15.41 7.69 -9.55
C HIS A 113 14.96 9.11 -9.18
N GLU A 114 15.14 10.08 -10.10
CA GLU A 114 14.73 11.47 -9.86
C GLU A 114 13.23 11.62 -9.66
N VAL A 115 12.43 10.94 -10.49
CA VAL A 115 10.96 10.96 -10.41
C VAL A 115 10.50 10.31 -9.10
N TYR A 116 11.12 9.19 -8.72
CA TYR A 116 10.78 8.51 -7.47
C TYR A 116 11.09 9.37 -6.23
N GLU A 117 12.23 10.05 -6.21
CA GLU A 117 12.60 11.00 -5.15
C GLU A 117 11.56 12.13 -5.03
N GLU A 118 11.08 12.65 -6.16
CA GLU A 118 10.02 13.67 -6.15
C GLU A 118 8.68 13.10 -5.61
N VAL A 119 8.34 11.86 -5.95
CA VAL A 119 7.17 11.17 -5.36
C VAL A 119 7.31 11.05 -3.86
N MET A 120 8.50 10.71 -3.36
CA MET A 120 8.76 10.55 -1.93
C MET A 120 8.69 11.87 -1.14
N LYS A 121 8.88 13.03 -1.78
CA LYS A 121 8.71 14.37 -1.16
C LYS A 121 7.25 14.81 -1.08
N LEU A 122 6.34 14.13 -1.77
CA LEU A 122 4.91 14.48 -1.75
C LEU A 122 4.29 14.25 -0.35
N PRO A 123 3.27 15.05 0.02
CA PRO A 123 2.43 14.74 1.17
C PRO A 123 1.87 13.30 1.07
N GLU A 124 1.77 12.60 2.19
CA GLU A 124 1.39 11.17 2.26
C GLU A 124 0.17 10.82 1.40
N GLN A 125 -0.89 11.62 1.48
CA GLN A 125 -2.12 11.37 0.74
C GLN A 125 -1.98 11.49 -0.79
N MET A 126 -1.11 12.37 -1.27
CA MET A 126 -0.81 12.53 -2.69
C MET A 126 0.13 11.42 -3.16
N LYS A 127 1.16 11.12 -2.38
CA LYS A 127 2.11 10.03 -2.62
C LYS A 127 1.40 8.70 -2.75
N THR A 128 0.49 8.38 -1.83
CA THR A 128 -0.33 7.16 -1.90
C THR A 128 -1.05 7.02 -3.24
N VAL A 129 -1.72 8.09 -3.70
CA VAL A 129 -2.46 8.04 -4.97
C VAL A 129 -1.52 7.82 -6.16
N VAL A 130 -0.36 8.50 -6.17
CA VAL A 130 0.65 8.36 -7.24
C VAL A 130 1.21 6.95 -7.27
N ILE A 131 1.60 6.40 -6.12
CA ILE A 131 2.16 5.04 -6.04
C ILE A 131 1.14 4.01 -6.48
N LEU A 132 -0.07 4.03 -5.94
CA LEU A 132 -1.12 3.08 -6.28
C LEU A 132 -1.50 3.16 -7.76
N HIS A 133 -1.46 4.35 -8.38
CA HIS A 133 -1.82 4.51 -9.78
C HIS A 133 -0.69 4.10 -10.74
N PHE A 134 0.50 4.69 -10.59
CA PHE A 134 1.58 4.52 -11.57
C PHE A 134 2.46 3.29 -11.32
N TYR A 135 2.69 2.93 -10.07
CA TYR A 135 3.55 1.78 -9.74
C TYR A 135 2.76 0.49 -9.55
N GLU A 136 1.55 0.56 -9.00
CA GLU A 136 0.74 -0.63 -8.72
C GLU A 136 -0.40 -0.84 -9.75
N GLY A 137 -0.56 0.09 -10.68
CA GLY A 137 -1.50 -0.03 -11.80
C GLY A 137 -2.97 -0.09 -11.38
N LEU A 138 -3.34 0.59 -10.28
CA LEU A 138 -4.73 0.69 -9.87
C LEU A 138 -5.43 1.82 -10.62
N THR A 139 -6.69 1.60 -10.98
CA THR A 139 -7.58 2.67 -11.48
C THR A 139 -7.93 3.63 -10.36
N LEU A 140 -8.28 4.87 -10.69
CA LEU A 140 -8.69 5.87 -9.69
C LEU A 140 -9.91 5.42 -8.87
N LYS A 141 -10.80 4.62 -9.47
CA LYS A 141 -11.92 4.01 -8.76
C LYS A 141 -11.44 3.00 -7.72
N GLN A 142 -10.52 2.12 -8.09
CA GLN A 142 -9.92 1.17 -7.16
C GLN A 142 -9.16 1.88 -6.03
N ILE A 143 -8.44 2.97 -6.33
CA ILE A 143 -7.76 3.79 -5.32
C ILE A 143 -8.77 4.43 -4.36
N SER A 144 -9.91 4.89 -4.85
CA SER A 144 -11.02 5.38 -4.02
C SER A 144 -11.49 4.31 -3.04
N GLU A 145 -11.62 3.06 -3.49
CA GLU A 145 -11.99 1.91 -2.66
C GLU A 145 -10.88 1.55 -1.64
N VAL A 146 -9.61 1.54 -2.07
CA VAL A 146 -8.46 1.22 -1.21
C VAL A 146 -8.29 2.24 -0.09
N THR A 147 -8.42 3.54 -0.41
CA THR A 147 -8.15 4.64 0.53
C THR A 147 -9.36 5.10 1.32
N ASP A 148 -10.54 4.59 0.99
CA ASP A 148 -11.84 5.01 1.56
C ASP A 148 -12.11 6.51 1.37
N VAL A 149 -11.76 7.02 0.20
CA VAL A 149 -11.89 8.43 -0.19
C VAL A 149 -12.68 8.52 -1.48
N ASN A 150 -13.56 9.50 -1.62
CA ASN A 150 -14.35 9.65 -2.84
C ASN A 150 -13.50 9.90 -4.10
N LEU A 151 -13.98 9.47 -5.25
CA LEU A 151 -13.27 9.52 -6.53
C LEU A 151 -12.84 10.94 -6.93
N SER A 152 -13.64 11.97 -6.61
CA SER A 152 -13.30 13.36 -6.93
C SER A 152 -12.08 13.84 -6.14
N THR A 153 -11.98 13.45 -4.88
CA THR A 153 -10.81 13.73 -4.03
C THR A 153 -9.57 12.98 -4.52
N VAL A 154 -9.71 11.71 -4.93
CA VAL A 154 -8.60 10.94 -5.51
C VAL A 154 -8.07 11.63 -6.77
N LYS A 155 -8.96 12.06 -7.68
CA LYS A 155 -8.59 12.84 -8.87
C LYS A 155 -7.88 14.14 -8.52
N SER A 156 -8.43 14.92 -7.59
CA SER A 156 -7.83 16.18 -7.15
C SER A 156 -6.44 15.97 -6.57
N ARG A 157 -6.24 14.94 -5.73
CA ARG A 157 -4.93 14.57 -5.18
C ARG A 157 -3.93 14.19 -6.25
N LEU A 158 -4.35 13.42 -7.26
CA LEU A 158 -3.48 13.02 -8.37
C LEU A 158 -3.03 14.25 -9.18
N TYR A 159 -3.97 15.10 -9.61
CA TYR A 159 -3.61 16.31 -10.38
C TYR A 159 -2.73 17.27 -9.58
N SER A 160 -3.01 17.47 -8.30
CA SER A 160 -2.18 18.30 -7.44
C SER A 160 -0.77 17.72 -7.25
N ALA A 161 -0.66 16.40 -7.14
CA ALA A 161 0.63 15.72 -7.06
C ALA A 161 1.46 15.93 -8.34
N LEU A 162 0.86 15.67 -9.51
CA LEU A 162 1.54 15.83 -10.80
C LEU A 162 2.00 17.27 -11.05
N ASN A 163 1.15 18.26 -10.77
CA ASN A 163 1.51 19.68 -10.90
C ASN A 163 2.70 20.06 -9.98
N ARG A 164 2.72 19.51 -8.76
CA ARG A 164 3.80 19.77 -7.80
C ARG A 164 5.11 19.14 -8.25
N MET A 165 5.07 17.91 -8.73
CA MET A 165 6.24 17.21 -9.27
C MET A 165 6.78 17.92 -10.52
N GLU A 166 5.91 18.30 -11.45
CA GLU A 166 6.31 19.02 -12.66
C GLU A 166 7.03 20.34 -12.33
N LYS A 167 6.52 21.09 -11.34
CA LYS A 167 7.16 22.33 -10.89
C LYS A 167 8.56 22.07 -10.33
N ASN A 168 8.68 21.10 -9.41
CA ASN A 168 9.95 20.78 -8.78
C ASN A 168 11.00 20.29 -9.80
N LEU A 169 10.60 19.43 -10.73
CA LEU A 169 11.50 18.91 -11.77
C LEU A 169 11.97 20.01 -12.73
N LYS A 170 11.12 20.99 -13.06
CA LYS A 170 11.50 22.15 -13.87
C LYS A 170 12.48 23.07 -13.12
N GLU A 171 12.29 23.27 -11.83
CA GLU A 171 13.19 24.08 -10.99
C GLU A 171 14.55 23.40 -10.80
N ALA A 172 14.61 22.07 -10.74
CA ALA A 172 15.85 21.29 -10.64
C ALA A 172 16.66 21.25 -11.96
N ALA A 173 16.01 21.46 -13.11
CA ALA A 173 16.63 21.44 -14.43
C ALA A 173 17.24 22.81 -14.87
N VAL A 174 17.11 23.85 -14.04
CA VAL A 174 17.67 25.20 -14.25
C VAL A 174 18.92 25.42 -13.41
#